data_b5e763ce9a435a7d0988d6b9b5964987
#
_entry.id   b5e763ce9a435a7d0988d6b9b5964987
#
_cell.length_a   1.000
_cell.length_b   1.000
_cell.length_c   1.000
_cell.angle_alpha   90.00
_cell.angle_beta   90.00
_cell.angle_gamma   90.00
#
_symmetry.space_group_name_H-M   'P 1'
#
loop_
_entity.id
_entity.type
_entity.pdbx_description
1 polymer ?
#
loop_
_entity_poly.entity_id
_entity_poly.type
_entity_poly.pdbx_seq_one_letter_code
_entity_poly.pdbx_strand_id
1 'polypeptide(L)'
;MYVAVKGGEQAILSSYQLLDQQRRGDTSVPELSVAQIRQQMKLAVDRVMTEGSVFDPELAALAIKQACGDLVEAIFLLRAYRATLPRLGSTQPIDTSKMVLDRRISATFKDLPGGQVLGPTYDYTQRLLDFSLLATSDQVYAESTGETSAAAQTARAGRVDDHISPRVIDLLNREGLIETHHANPNDPAPFDLTRQPVRFPADRSTRLQNLARGDEGFLLAMAYSTQRGYANSHPFVGEIRLGSVEVELIPEELGFAISIGDIEITECQMINQFAGSKTEPPQFTRGYGLAFGHSERKAMAMSLVDRALRAAELGELVQSPAQMSEFVLSHSDSLEASGFVQHLKLPHYVDFQSELELVRKMRTAPPQGQALTDNSEDEHA
;
A
#
# COMPACT_ATOMS: atom_id res chain seq x y z
N MET A 1 11.95 4.60 -28.17
CA MET A 1 13.20 4.06 -28.79
C MET A 1 12.82 2.75 -29.46
N TYR A 2 12.96 2.62 -30.75
CA TYR A 2 12.59 1.41 -31.47
C TYR A 2 13.83 0.49 -31.54
N VAL A 3 13.78 -0.62 -30.85
CA VAL A 3 14.87 -1.60 -30.90
C VAL A 3 14.46 -2.71 -31.86
N ALA A 4 15.19 -2.87 -32.95
CA ALA A 4 15.02 -3.99 -33.85
C ALA A 4 15.49 -5.28 -33.16
N VAL A 5 14.54 -6.13 -32.77
CA VAL A 5 14.82 -7.45 -32.21
C VAL A 5 15.24 -8.38 -33.35
N LYS A 6 16.45 -8.96 -33.26
CA LYS A 6 16.84 -10.05 -34.18
C LYS A 6 15.92 -11.25 -33.91
N GLY A 7 15.22 -11.71 -34.95
CA GLY A 7 14.24 -12.79 -34.86
C GLY A 7 12.81 -12.34 -35.12
N GLY A 8 12.55 -11.01 -35.05
CA GLY A 8 11.29 -10.41 -35.46
C GLY A 8 10.07 -10.95 -34.71
N GLU A 9 8.92 -10.90 -35.38
CA GLU A 9 7.61 -11.31 -34.86
C GLU A 9 7.59 -12.77 -34.38
N GLN A 10 8.25 -13.68 -35.11
CA GLN A 10 8.31 -15.09 -34.73
C GLN A 10 8.97 -15.33 -33.37
N ALA A 11 10.02 -14.58 -33.05
CA ALA A 11 10.68 -14.68 -31.74
C ALA A 11 9.74 -14.20 -30.61
N ILE A 12 8.95 -13.15 -30.84
CA ILE A 12 7.96 -12.62 -29.90
C ILE A 12 6.84 -13.67 -29.68
N LEU A 13 6.29 -14.24 -30.74
CA LEU A 13 5.25 -15.27 -30.65
C LEU A 13 5.76 -16.53 -29.91
N SER A 14 7.00 -16.94 -30.18
CA SER A 14 7.63 -18.06 -29.48
C SER A 14 7.83 -17.75 -27.97
N SER A 15 8.16 -16.50 -27.64
CA SER A 15 8.26 -16.05 -26.25
C SER A 15 6.93 -16.12 -25.52
N TYR A 16 5.81 -15.76 -26.17
CA TYR A 16 4.47 -15.90 -25.59
C TYR A 16 4.12 -17.38 -25.31
N GLN A 17 4.43 -18.27 -26.25
CA GLN A 17 4.20 -19.70 -26.06
C GLN A 17 5.01 -20.26 -24.88
N LEU A 18 6.27 -19.84 -24.73
CA LEU A 18 7.10 -20.25 -23.60
C LEU A 18 6.56 -19.72 -22.27
N LEU A 19 6.07 -18.48 -22.25
CA LEU A 19 5.45 -17.89 -21.06
C LEU A 19 4.19 -18.67 -20.66
N ASP A 20 3.34 -19.02 -21.62
CA ASP A 20 2.15 -19.82 -21.37
C ASP A 20 2.47 -21.22 -20.85
N GLN A 21 3.49 -21.87 -21.40
CA GLN A 21 3.97 -23.15 -20.89
C GLN A 21 4.50 -23.04 -19.46
N GLN A 22 5.28 -22.00 -19.18
CA GLN A 22 5.80 -21.74 -17.83
C GLN A 22 4.67 -21.47 -16.84
N ARG A 23 3.70 -20.65 -17.22
CA ARG A 23 2.50 -20.36 -16.40
C ARG A 23 1.71 -21.63 -16.11
N ARG A 24 1.54 -22.50 -17.11
CA ARG A 24 0.81 -23.76 -16.94
C ARG A 24 1.58 -24.75 -16.05
N GLY A 25 2.89 -24.78 -16.15
CA GLY A 25 3.74 -25.73 -15.43
C GLY A 25 3.50 -27.20 -15.83
N ASP A 26 3.76 -28.13 -14.91
CA ASP A 26 3.56 -29.56 -15.15
C ASP A 26 2.08 -29.87 -15.37
N THR A 27 1.77 -30.44 -16.54
CA THR A 27 0.39 -30.78 -16.92
C THR A 27 -0.19 -31.98 -16.18
N SER A 28 0.64 -32.75 -15.47
CA SER A 28 0.18 -33.82 -14.57
C SER A 28 -0.42 -33.25 -13.27
N VAL A 29 -0.11 -32.02 -12.93
CA VAL A 29 -0.68 -31.29 -11.78
C VAL A 29 -1.92 -30.52 -12.25
N PRO A 30 -3.07 -30.60 -11.54
CA PRO A 30 -4.25 -29.81 -11.85
C PRO A 30 -3.95 -28.31 -11.91
N GLU A 31 -4.54 -27.61 -12.89
CA GLU A 31 -4.33 -26.18 -13.02
C GLU A 31 -5.02 -25.41 -11.87
N LEU A 32 -4.30 -24.47 -11.27
CA LEU A 32 -4.85 -23.59 -10.22
C LEU A 32 -5.97 -22.71 -10.80
N SER A 33 -7.16 -22.77 -10.21
CA SER A 33 -8.29 -21.96 -10.62
C SER A 33 -8.26 -20.55 -10.01
N VAL A 34 -8.90 -19.59 -10.68
CA VAL A 34 -9.09 -18.23 -10.15
C VAL A 34 -9.82 -18.26 -8.80
N ALA A 35 -10.82 -19.14 -8.66
CA ALA A 35 -11.56 -19.30 -7.42
C ALA A 35 -10.67 -19.78 -6.25
N GLN A 36 -9.74 -20.70 -6.49
CA GLN A 36 -8.79 -21.14 -5.48
C GLN A 36 -7.86 -20.00 -5.05
N ILE A 37 -7.32 -19.23 -5.98
CA ILE A 37 -6.49 -18.06 -5.67
C ILE A 37 -7.30 -17.07 -4.83
N ARG A 38 -8.52 -16.72 -5.27
CA ARG A 38 -9.40 -15.78 -4.56
C ARG A 38 -9.65 -16.21 -3.11
N GLN A 39 -9.88 -17.49 -2.87
CA GLN A 39 -10.25 -18.00 -1.55
C GLN A 39 -9.04 -18.31 -0.65
N GLN A 40 -7.95 -18.80 -1.22
CA GLN A 40 -6.83 -19.34 -0.44
C GLN A 40 -5.61 -18.39 -0.40
N MET A 41 -5.53 -17.40 -1.31
CA MET A 41 -4.47 -16.41 -1.33
C MET A 41 -5.01 -14.99 -1.05
N LYS A 42 -5.96 -14.87 -0.12
CA LYS A 42 -6.71 -13.64 0.14
C LYS A 42 -5.80 -12.42 0.36
N LEU A 43 -4.74 -12.55 1.16
CA LEU A 43 -3.84 -11.43 1.43
C LEU A 43 -3.08 -10.92 0.19
N ALA A 44 -2.77 -11.81 -0.76
CA ALA A 44 -2.18 -11.42 -2.04
C ALA A 44 -3.22 -10.71 -2.92
N VAL A 45 -4.45 -11.21 -2.96
CA VAL A 45 -5.58 -10.58 -3.66
C VAL A 45 -5.85 -9.18 -3.12
N ASP A 46 -5.91 -9.02 -1.80
CA ASP A 46 -6.15 -7.74 -1.13
C ASP A 46 -5.05 -6.71 -1.43
N ARG A 47 -3.78 -7.15 -1.44
CA ARG A 47 -2.65 -6.31 -1.83
C ARG A 47 -2.78 -5.85 -3.29
N VAL A 48 -3.06 -6.77 -4.22
CA VAL A 48 -3.21 -6.45 -5.65
C VAL A 48 -4.37 -5.48 -5.88
N MET A 49 -5.51 -5.65 -5.19
CA MET A 49 -6.62 -4.70 -5.23
C MET A 49 -6.20 -3.31 -4.77
N THR A 50 -5.52 -3.22 -3.63
CA THR A 50 -5.12 -1.93 -3.04
C THR A 50 -4.13 -1.19 -3.92
N GLU A 51 -3.02 -1.83 -4.29
CA GLU A 51 -1.97 -1.22 -5.11
C GLU A 51 -2.41 -1.05 -6.57
N GLY A 52 -3.34 -1.89 -7.05
CA GLY A 52 -4.01 -1.78 -8.34
C GLY A 52 -5.10 -0.70 -8.40
N SER A 53 -5.55 -0.20 -7.26
CA SER A 53 -6.67 0.76 -7.14
C SER A 53 -7.99 0.25 -7.76
N VAL A 54 -8.28 -1.03 -7.58
CA VAL A 54 -9.50 -1.69 -8.04
C VAL A 54 -9.99 -2.64 -6.95
N PHE A 55 -11.21 -2.46 -6.46
CA PHE A 55 -11.84 -3.40 -5.56
C PHE A 55 -12.63 -4.44 -6.37
N ASP A 56 -11.95 -5.49 -6.78
CA ASP A 56 -12.54 -6.66 -7.43
C ASP A 56 -11.66 -7.88 -7.16
N PRO A 57 -12.06 -8.75 -6.21
CA PRO A 57 -11.27 -9.92 -5.84
C PRO A 57 -11.11 -10.96 -6.96
N GLU A 58 -12.06 -11.02 -7.89
CA GLU A 58 -11.98 -11.96 -9.01
C GLU A 58 -10.98 -11.49 -10.05
N LEU A 59 -11.03 -10.22 -10.43
CA LEU A 59 -10.06 -9.61 -11.34
C LEU A 59 -8.65 -9.62 -10.76
N ALA A 60 -8.51 -9.34 -9.46
CA ALA A 60 -7.20 -9.43 -8.79
C ALA A 60 -6.65 -10.86 -8.78
N ALA A 61 -7.48 -11.87 -8.50
CA ALA A 61 -7.09 -13.27 -8.55
C ALA A 61 -6.74 -13.73 -9.98
N LEU A 62 -7.47 -13.25 -10.98
CA LEU A 62 -7.16 -13.49 -12.40
C LEU A 62 -5.81 -12.89 -12.78
N ALA A 63 -5.53 -11.66 -12.35
CA ALA A 63 -4.25 -10.98 -12.59
C ALA A 63 -3.08 -11.75 -11.94
N ILE A 64 -3.24 -12.23 -10.69
CA ILE A 64 -2.24 -13.06 -9.99
C ILE A 64 -1.99 -14.35 -10.79
N LYS A 65 -3.04 -15.03 -11.25
CA LYS A 65 -2.90 -16.23 -12.07
C LYS A 65 -2.13 -15.95 -13.36
N GLN A 66 -2.51 -14.90 -14.07
CA GLN A 66 -1.88 -14.52 -15.34
C GLN A 66 -0.40 -14.15 -15.16
N ALA A 67 -0.08 -13.47 -14.06
CA ALA A 67 1.28 -13.07 -13.69
C ALA A 67 2.13 -14.19 -13.05
N CYS A 68 1.68 -15.44 -13.05
CA CYS A 68 2.39 -16.58 -12.41
C CYS A 68 2.70 -16.34 -10.92
N GLY A 69 1.92 -15.54 -10.22
CA GLY A 69 2.12 -15.19 -8.82
C GLY A 69 3.02 -13.99 -8.56
N ASP A 70 3.55 -13.33 -9.59
CA ASP A 70 4.25 -12.04 -9.45
C ASP A 70 3.23 -10.93 -9.17
N LEU A 71 3.25 -10.41 -7.93
CA LEU A 71 2.27 -9.41 -7.50
C LEU A 71 2.50 -8.05 -8.17
N VAL A 72 3.74 -7.70 -8.53
CA VAL A 72 4.02 -6.43 -9.23
C VAL A 72 3.43 -6.46 -10.63
N GLU A 73 3.63 -7.57 -11.35
CA GLU A 73 3.02 -7.77 -12.66
C GLU A 73 1.48 -7.84 -12.58
N ALA A 74 0.94 -8.51 -11.56
CA ALA A 74 -0.51 -8.56 -11.32
C ALA A 74 -1.12 -7.16 -11.09
N ILE A 75 -0.44 -6.31 -10.33
CA ILE A 75 -0.83 -4.91 -10.11
C ILE A 75 -0.80 -4.14 -11.43
N PHE A 76 0.23 -4.35 -12.26
CA PHE A 76 0.32 -3.74 -13.58
C PHE A 76 -0.87 -4.13 -14.46
N LEU A 77 -1.16 -5.43 -14.55
CA LEU A 77 -2.29 -5.94 -15.36
C LEU A 77 -3.62 -5.34 -14.90
N LEU A 78 -3.83 -5.26 -13.58
CA LEU A 78 -5.07 -4.73 -13.01
C LEU A 78 -5.20 -3.23 -13.28
N ARG A 79 -4.13 -2.44 -13.15
CA ARG A 79 -4.13 -1.00 -13.50
C ARG A 79 -4.34 -0.77 -14.99
N ALA A 80 -3.70 -1.58 -15.84
CA ALA A 80 -3.88 -1.51 -17.29
C ALA A 80 -5.34 -1.78 -17.67
N TYR A 81 -5.93 -2.84 -17.13
CA TYR A 81 -7.34 -3.16 -17.34
C TYR A 81 -8.26 -2.03 -16.87
N ARG A 82 -8.03 -1.50 -15.65
CA ARG A 82 -8.80 -0.36 -15.13
C ARG A 82 -8.79 0.84 -16.08
N ALA A 83 -7.68 1.11 -16.74
CA ALA A 83 -7.56 2.22 -17.68
C ALA A 83 -8.44 2.05 -18.96
N THR A 84 -8.90 0.83 -19.24
CA THR A 84 -9.80 0.55 -20.38
C THR A 84 -11.28 0.73 -20.02
N LEU A 85 -11.61 0.86 -18.73
CA LEU A 85 -13.00 0.97 -18.28
C LEU A 85 -13.49 2.42 -18.30
N PRO A 86 -14.74 2.67 -18.70
CA PRO A 86 -15.35 3.98 -18.53
C PRO A 86 -15.58 4.27 -17.05
N ARG A 87 -15.40 5.52 -16.64
CA ARG A 87 -15.78 5.97 -15.32
C ARG A 87 -17.24 6.42 -15.33
N LEU A 88 -18.08 5.74 -14.57
CA LEU A 88 -19.50 6.06 -14.48
C LEU A 88 -19.79 7.18 -13.48
N GLY A 89 -18.98 7.31 -12.42
CA GLY A 89 -19.19 8.33 -11.40
C GLY A 89 -18.16 8.28 -10.30
N SER A 90 -18.40 9.04 -9.25
CA SER A 90 -17.69 8.98 -7.97
C SER A 90 -18.68 8.63 -6.86
N THR A 91 -18.28 7.71 -5.99
CA THR A 91 -19.08 7.34 -4.82
C THR A 91 -19.14 8.49 -3.82
N GLN A 92 -20.12 8.43 -2.93
CA GLN A 92 -20.11 9.27 -1.73
C GLN A 92 -18.93 8.86 -0.83
N PRO A 93 -18.44 9.77 0.02
CA PRO A 93 -17.47 9.40 1.04
C PRO A 93 -18.00 8.27 1.92
N ILE A 94 -17.21 7.21 2.08
CA ILE A 94 -17.59 6.10 2.96
C ILE A 94 -17.54 6.53 4.43
N ASP A 95 -18.49 6.06 5.22
CA ASP A 95 -18.53 6.29 6.67
C ASP A 95 -17.95 5.09 7.42
N THR A 96 -16.65 5.14 7.74
CA THR A 96 -15.99 4.05 8.46
C THR A 96 -16.46 3.91 9.92
N SER A 97 -17.26 4.85 10.46
CA SER A 97 -17.87 4.68 11.79
C SER A 97 -18.93 3.57 11.79
N LYS A 98 -19.55 3.32 10.65
CA LYS A 98 -20.57 2.29 10.43
C LYS A 98 -19.98 0.93 9.99
N MET A 99 -18.67 0.76 10.06
CA MET A 99 -18.01 -0.50 9.67
C MET A 99 -18.56 -1.69 10.44
N VAL A 100 -18.98 -2.73 9.72
CA VAL A 100 -19.30 -4.05 10.29
C VAL A 100 -17.98 -4.74 10.58
N LEU A 101 -17.63 -4.84 11.86
CA LEU A 101 -16.30 -5.23 12.31
C LEU A 101 -16.07 -6.75 12.23
N ASP A 102 -14.97 -7.12 11.59
CA ASP A 102 -14.38 -8.47 11.62
C ASP A 102 -13.21 -8.56 12.58
N ARG A 103 -12.48 -7.45 12.76
CA ARG A 103 -11.37 -7.30 13.69
C ARG A 103 -11.31 -5.86 14.19
N ARG A 104 -10.97 -5.71 15.48
CA ARG A 104 -10.75 -4.41 16.13
C ARG A 104 -9.72 -4.54 17.23
N ILE A 105 -8.59 -3.84 17.10
CA ILE A 105 -7.49 -3.86 18.08
C ILE A 105 -7.09 -2.44 18.41
N SER A 106 -6.84 -2.18 19.70
CA SER A 106 -6.25 -0.95 20.19
C SER A 106 -5.12 -1.26 21.16
N ALA A 107 -4.05 -0.47 21.09
CA ALA A 107 -2.93 -0.53 22.03
C ALA A 107 -2.98 0.58 23.10
N THR A 108 -3.99 1.45 23.06
CA THR A 108 -4.05 2.65 23.90
C THR A 108 -4.88 2.46 25.16
N PHE A 109 -5.95 1.67 25.12
CA PHE A 109 -6.82 1.42 26.26
C PHE A 109 -6.97 -0.06 26.52
N LYS A 110 -6.81 -0.46 27.80
CA LYS A 110 -7.02 -1.85 28.22
C LYS A 110 -8.50 -2.22 28.09
N ASP A 111 -9.36 -1.37 28.61
CA ASP A 111 -10.82 -1.57 28.63
C ASP A 111 -11.45 -0.65 27.57
N LEU A 112 -11.40 -1.10 26.33
CA LEU A 112 -11.94 -0.37 25.19
C LEU A 112 -13.48 -0.50 25.16
N PRO A 113 -14.24 0.60 25.16
CA PRO A 113 -15.68 0.54 24.98
C PRO A 113 -16.07 -0.20 23.70
N GLY A 114 -16.96 -1.17 23.77
CA GLY A 114 -17.27 -2.09 22.68
C GLY A 114 -16.29 -3.25 22.52
N GLY A 115 -15.23 -3.30 23.34
CA GLY A 115 -14.26 -4.39 23.37
C GLY A 115 -13.28 -4.43 22.22
N GLN A 116 -12.38 -5.39 22.27
CA GLN A 116 -11.49 -5.77 21.18
C GLN A 116 -12.03 -7.03 20.51
N VAL A 117 -11.86 -7.12 19.19
CA VAL A 117 -12.28 -8.26 18.38
C VAL A 117 -11.03 -8.81 17.68
N LEU A 118 -10.58 -10.01 18.07
CA LEU A 118 -9.33 -10.56 17.51
C LEU A 118 -9.43 -10.85 16.02
N GLY A 119 -10.52 -11.43 15.57
CA GLY A 119 -10.70 -11.81 14.17
C GLY A 119 -9.64 -12.79 13.66
N PRO A 120 -9.50 -12.97 12.35
CA PRO A 120 -8.45 -13.79 11.74
C PRO A 120 -7.10 -13.08 11.85
N THR A 121 -6.13 -13.70 12.53
CA THR A 121 -4.80 -13.10 12.76
C THR A 121 -3.72 -14.15 12.95
N TYR A 122 -2.50 -13.82 12.50
CA TYR A 122 -1.29 -14.59 12.81
C TYR A 122 -0.61 -14.17 14.13
N ASP A 123 -1.08 -13.13 14.82
CA ASP A 123 -0.39 -12.50 15.95
C ASP A 123 -0.11 -13.47 17.10
N TYR A 124 -1.01 -14.39 17.34
CA TYR A 124 -0.91 -15.39 18.43
C TYR A 124 -0.50 -16.78 17.95
N THR A 125 -0.15 -16.94 16.66
CA THR A 125 0.36 -18.20 16.14
C THR A 125 1.85 -18.34 16.43
N GLN A 126 2.35 -19.55 16.55
CA GLN A 126 3.79 -19.79 16.72
C GLN A 126 4.60 -19.49 15.45
N ARG A 127 3.94 -19.32 14.29
CA ARG A 127 4.55 -19.04 12.98
C ARG A 127 5.60 -20.08 12.58
N LEU A 128 5.34 -21.36 12.90
CA LEU A 128 6.11 -22.49 12.43
C LEU A 128 5.52 -23.00 11.12
N LEU A 129 6.36 -23.68 10.31
CA LEU A 129 5.85 -24.37 9.13
C LEU A 129 4.92 -25.51 9.55
N ASP A 130 3.75 -25.53 8.95
CA ASP A 130 2.77 -26.59 9.16
C ASP A 130 2.92 -27.65 8.06
N PHE A 131 3.63 -28.73 8.37
CA PHE A 131 3.87 -29.82 7.43
C PHE A 131 2.62 -30.65 7.13
N SER A 132 1.52 -30.49 7.88
CA SER A 132 0.26 -31.15 7.56
C SER A 132 -0.35 -30.64 6.25
N LEU A 133 -0.01 -29.40 5.85
CA LEU A 133 -0.41 -28.81 4.57
C LEU A 133 0.24 -29.47 3.34
N LEU A 134 1.22 -30.36 3.53
CA LEU A 134 1.78 -31.19 2.46
C LEU A 134 0.87 -32.39 2.10
N ALA A 135 -0.09 -32.73 2.93
CA ALA A 135 -1.06 -33.76 2.62
C ALA A 135 -1.90 -33.36 1.41
N THR A 136 -1.99 -34.26 0.44
CA THR A 136 -2.76 -34.01 -0.78
C THR A 136 -4.25 -33.83 -0.47
N SER A 137 -4.87 -32.90 -1.16
CA SER A 137 -6.25 -32.40 -0.96
C SER A 137 -7.34 -33.49 -0.93
N ASP A 138 -7.09 -34.66 -1.48
CA ASP A 138 -8.10 -35.72 -1.60
C ASP A 138 -8.46 -36.36 -0.25
N GLN A 139 -7.57 -36.26 0.76
CA GLN A 139 -7.85 -36.79 2.12
C GLN A 139 -8.45 -35.74 3.06
N VAL A 140 -8.14 -34.45 2.84
CA VAL A 140 -8.58 -33.36 3.71
C VAL A 140 -10.02 -32.93 3.43
N TYR A 141 -10.50 -33.08 2.20
CA TYR A 141 -11.88 -32.74 1.84
C TYR A 141 -12.94 -33.66 2.48
N ALA A 142 -12.57 -34.89 2.83
CA ALA A 142 -13.51 -35.85 3.45
C ALA A 142 -13.76 -35.55 4.93
N GLU A 143 -12.81 -34.93 5.65
CA GLU A 143 -12.92 -34.65 7.07
C GLU A 143 -13.45 -33.25 7.41
N SER A 144 -13.30 -32.27 6.51
CA SER A 144 -13.63 -30.87 6.80
C SER A 144 -15.05 -30.41 6.40
N THR A 145 -15.82 -31.26 5.72
CA THR A 145 -17.16 -30.87 5.23
C THR A 145 -18.26 -30.87 6.28
N GLY A 146 -17.98 -31.35 7.51
CA GLY A 146 -19.00 -31.52 8.55
C GLY A 146 -19.14 -30.36 9.55
N GLU A 147 -18.06 -29.68 9.92
CA GLU A 147 -18.10 -28.80 11.11
C GLU A 147 -17.73 -27.33 10.85
N THR A 148 -16.96 -27.03 9.81
CA THR A 148 -16.44 -25.64 9.58
C THR A 148 -17.48 -24.69 9.01
N SER A 149 -18.47 -25.17 8.28
CA SER A 149 -19.50 -24.31 7.68
C SER A 149 -20.48 -23.74 8.73
N ALA A 150 -20.82 -24.51 9.77
CA ALA A 150 -21.74 -24.07 10.82
C ALA A 150 -21.07 -23.04 11.76
N ALA A 151 -19.80 -23.24 12.13
CA ALA A 151 -19.08 -22.31 13.01
C ALA A 151 -18.81 -20.96 12.34
N ALA A 152 -18.47 -20.95 11.05
CA ALA A 152 -18.26 -19.71 10.29
C ALA A 152 -19.58 -18.95 10.05
N GLN A 153 -20.67 -19.66 9.83
CA GLN A 153 -22.00 -19.05 9.71
C GLN A 153 -22.53 -18.55 11.04
N THR A 154 -22.28 -19.26 12.13
CA THR A 154 -22.66 -18.84 13.49
C THR A 154 -21.85 -17.64 13.95
N ALA A 155 -20.58 -17.55 13.58
CA ALA A 155 -19.74 -16.37 13.84
C ALA A 155 -20.22 -15.13 13.07
N ARG A 156 -20.77 -15.30 11.86
CA ARG A 156 -21.42 -14.20 11.11
C ARG A 156 -22.81 -13.86 11.65
N ALA A 157 -23.58 -14.81 12.11
CA ALA A 157 -24.91 -14.58 12.67
C ALA A 157 -24.91 -13.91 14.06
N GLY A 158 -23.79 -13.95 14.79
CA GLY A 158 -23.61 -13.25 16.07
C GLY A 158 -23.19 -11.77 15.94
N ARG A 159 -23.12 -11.23 14.73
CA ARG A 159 -22.59 -9.88 14.45
C ARG A 159 -23.63 -8.77 14.39
N VAL A 160 -24.86 -9.04 14.70
CA VAL A 160 -25.88 -7.98 14.78
C VAL A 160 -25.89 -7.42 16.18
N ASP A 161 -24.89 -6.62 16.52
CA ASP A 161 -24.99 -5.66 17.59
C ASP A 161 -24.92 -4.25 16.94
N ASP A 162 -26.07 -3.62 16.81
CA ASP A 162 -26.28 -2.26 16.30
C ASP A 162 -25.60 -1.17 17.17
N HIS A 163 -24.72 -1.57 18.08
CA HIS A 163 -23.99 -0.62 18.91
C HIS A 163 -22.75 -0.14 18.17
N ILE A 164 -22.88 1.04 17.56
CA ILE A 164 -21.72 1.82 17.10
C ILE A 164 -20.80 2.04 18.30
N SER A 165 -19.72 1.26 18.33
CA SER A 165 -18.73 1.38 19.40
C SER A 165 -17.96 2.69 19.22
N PRO A 166 -17.83 3.51 20.28
CA PRO A 166 -17.07 4.75 20.19
C PRO A 166 -15.64 4.47 19.76
N ARG A 167 -15.13 5.29 18.84
CA ARG A 167 -13.76 5.18 18.35
C ARG A 167 -12.79 5.68 19.44
N VAL A 168 -11.57 5.16 19.42
CA VAL A 168 -10.51 5.60 20.33
C VAL A 168 -10.27 7.11 20.22
N ILE A 169 -10.33 7.66 19.01
CA ILE A 169 -10.20 9.09 18.78
C ILE A 169 -11.29 9.88 19.51
N ASP A 170 -12.52 9.38 19.51
CA ASP A 170 -13.64 10.08 20.16
C ASP A 170 -13.44 10.14 21.68
N LEU A 171 -12.79 9.14 22.27
CA LEU A 171 -12.44 9.15 23.70
C LEU A 171 -11.42 10.25 23.99
N LEU A 172 -10.36 10.34 23.17
CA LEU A 172 -9.33 11.37 23.32
C LEU A 172 -9.86 12.77 23.00
N ASN A 173 -10.76 12.90 22.03
CA ASN A 173 -11.41 14.17 21.69
C ASN A 173 -12.28 14.71 22.83
N ARG A 174 -12.94 13.86 23.61
CA ARG A 174 -13.73 14.29 24.78
C ARG A 174 -12.87 14.96 25.85
N GLU A 175 -11.61 14.59 25.92
CA GLU A 175 -10.64 15.20 26.85
C GLU A 175 -9.86 16.36 26.22
N GLY A 176 -10.07 16.65 24.94
CA GLY A 176 -9.33 17.69 24.20
C GLY A 176 -7.84 17.39 24.02
N LEU A 177 -7.46 16.11 24.05
CA LEU A 177 -6.07 15.67 24.05
C LEU A 177 -5.53 15.29 22.68
N ILE A 178 -6.36 15.28 21.66
CA ILE A 178 -5.95 14.93 20.28
C ILE A 178 -6.37 16.02 19.30
N GLU A 179 -5.57 16.22 18.28
CA GLU A 179 -5.89 17.13 17.18
C GLU A 179 -7.26 16.82 16.57
N THR A 180 -8.03 17.87 16.32
CA THR A 180 -9.34 17.78 15.69
C THR A 180 -9.25 18.09 14.20
N HIS A 181 -9.91 17.28 13.39
CA HIS A 181 -10.09 17.56 11.96
C HIS A 181 -11.58 17.77 11.70
N HIS A 182 -11.92 18.94 11.25
CA HIS A 182 -13.28 19.28 10.87
C HIS A 182 -13.40 19.24 9.34
N ALA A 183 -14.41 18.54 8.84
CA ALA A 183 -14.73 18.61 7.43
C ALA A 183 -15.12 20.06 7.08
N ASN A 184 -14.52 20.61 6.04
CA ASN A 184 -14.88 21.90 5.51
C ASN A 184 -15.79 21.70 4.30
N PRO A 185 -17.03 22.16 4.30
CA PRO A 185 -17.95 22.00 3.16
C PRO A 185 -17.43 22.63 1.86
N ASN A 186 -16.46 23.54 1.97
CA ASN A 186 -15.84 24.21 0.82
C ASN A 186 -14.51 23.57 0.40
N ASP A 187 -14.14 22.42 0.95
CA ASP A 187 -12.95 21.72 0.51
C ASP A 187 -13.09 21.34 -0.97
N PRO A 188 -12.04 21.53 -1.78
CA PRO A 188 -12.08 21.14 -3.18
C PRO A 188 -12.24 19.63 -3.32
N ALA A 189 -12.80 19.20 -4.45
CA ALA A 189 -12.84 17.77 -4.78
C ALA A 189 -11.42 17.18 -4.68
N PRO A 190 -11.26 15.98 -4.09
CA PRO A 190 -9.96 15.33 -3.96
C PRO A 190 -9.28 15.17 -5.32
N PHE A 191 -7.97 15.39 -5.36
CA PHE A 191 -7.16 15.06 -6.53
C PHE A 191 -7.31 13.58 -6.88
N ASP A 192 -7.36 13.24 -8.16
CA ASP A 192 -7.47 11.85 -8.60
C ASP A 192 -6.16 11.33 -9.15
N LEU A 193 -5.36 10.70 -8.30
CA LEU A 193 -4.07 10.12 -8.62
C LEU A 193 -4.14 8.98 -9.64
N THR A 194 -5.31 8.40 -9.85
CA THR A 194 -5.50 7.34 -10.84
C THR A 194 -5.60 7.87 -12.27
N ARG A 195 -5.75 9.18 -12.44
CA ARG A 195 -5.94 9.85 -13.74
C ARG A 195 -4.89 10.90 -14.06
N GLN A 196 -4.21 11.44 -13.06
CA GLN A 196 -3.22 12.49 -13.22
C GLN A 196 -1.98 12.17 -12.37
N PRO A 197 -0.77 12.48 -12.85
CA PRO A 197 0.45 12.30 -12.06
C PRO A 197 0.46 13.24 -10.85
N VAL A 198 1.14 12.80 -9.79
CA VAL A 198 1.35 13.63 -8.59
C VAL A 198 2.01 14.96 -8.97
N ARG A 199 1.55 16.03 -8.34
CA ARG A 199 2.16 17.37 -8.42
C ARG A 199 2.60 17.80 -7.03
N PHE A 200 3.72 18.49 -6.97
CA PHE A 200 4.24 19.02 -5.71
C PHE A 200 4.07 20.54 -5.62
N PRO A 201 3.77 21.08 -4.44
CA PRO A 201 3.51 20.36 -3.19
C PRO A 201 2.20 19.58 -3.24
N ALA A 202 2.19 18.36 -2.67
CA ALA A 202 1.01 17.51 -2.60
C ALA A 202 0.25 17.75 -1.30
N ASP A 203 -1.07 17.89 -1.37
CA ASP A 203 -1.93 17.95 -0.20
C ASP A 203 -2.02 16.58 0.50
N ARG A 204 -2.60 16.55 1.70
CA ARG A 204 -2.71 15.31 2.48
C ARG A 204 -3.58 14.26 1.79
N SER A 205 -4.65 14.67 1.10
CA SER A 205 -5.51 13.76 0.36
C SER A 205 -4.73 13.05 -0.75
N THR A 206 -3.96 13.79 -1.52
CA THR A 206 -3.07 13.24 -2.57
C THR A 206 -2.00 12.32 -1.96
N ARG A 207 -1.37 12.73 -0.84
CA ARG A 207 -0.41 11.88 -0.14
C ARG A 207 -1.02 10.55 0.28
N LEU A 208 -2.19 10.56 0.93
CA LEU A 208 -2.87 9.34 1.37
C LEU A 208 -3.25 8.41 0.20
N GLN A 209 -3.73 8.96 -0.92
CA GLN A 209 -3.99 8.18 -2.13
C GLN A 209 -2.72 7.53 -2.68
N ASN A 210 -1.62 8.28 -2.73
CA ASN A 210 -0.33 7.76 -3.20
C ASN A 210 0.17 6.63 -2.28
N LEU A 211 0.12 6.83 -0.96
CA LEU A 211 0.50 5.79 0.01
C LEU A 211 -0.36 4.53 -0.14
N ALA A 212 -1.66 4.65 -0.39
CA ALA A 212 -2.52 3.50 -0.64
C ALA A 212 -2.08 2.70 -1.88
N ARG A 213 -1.66 3.37 -2.94
CA ARG A 213 -1.14 2.76 -4.17
C ARG A 213 0.31 2.29 -4.05
N GLY A 214 1.07 2.84 -3.11
CA GLY A 214 2.50 2.57 -2.93
C GLY A 214 2.78 1.11 -2.58
N ASP A 215 3.98 0.64 -2.86
CA ASP A 215 4.46 -0.70 -2.52
C ASP A 215 4.44 -0.94 -1.00
N GLU A 216 3.82 -2.04 -0.56
CA GLU A 216 3.75 -2.38 0.87
C GLU A 216 5.13 -2.50 1.50
N GLY A 217 6.09 -3.11 0.80
CA GLY A 217 7.43 -3.32 1.30
C GLY A 217 8.21 -2.01 1.46
N PHE A 218 8.10 -1.11 0.48
CA PHE A 218 8.69 0.23 0.57
C PHE A 218 8.12 1.02 1.75
N LEU A 219 6.78 1.05 1.88
CA LEU A 219 6.14 1.76 2.98
C LEU A 219 6.49 1.17 4.34
N LEU A 220 6.59 -0.16 4.45
CA LEU A 220 7.01 -0.82 5.67
C LEU A 220 8.45 -0.43 6.05
N ALA A 221 9.35 -0.36 5.07
CA ALA A 221 10.73 0.09 5.30
C ALA A 221 10.79 1.57 5.73
N MET A 222 10.00 2.45 5.11
CA MET A 222 9.91 3.86 5.51
C MET A 222 9.34 3.99 6.92
N ALA A 223 8.24 3.31 7.22
CA ALA A 223 7.65 3.28 8.56
C ALA A 223 8.63 2.76 9.62
N TYR A 224 9.35 1.68 9.31
CA TYR A 224 10.38 1.14 10.19
C TYR A 224 11.51 2.15 10.45
N SER A 225 11.96 2.87 9.42
CA SER A 225 13.00 3.88 9.58
C SER A 225 12.59 5.00 10.54
N THR A 226 11.32 5.43 10.51
CA THR A 226 10.83 6.45 11.45
C THR A 226 10.87 5.97 12.89
N GLN A 227 10.64 4.67 13.12
CA GLN A 227 10.64 4.10 14.48
C GLN A 227 12.05 3.82 15.01
N ARG A 228 12.93 3.33 14.16
CA ARG A 228 14.26 2.88 14.56
C ARG A 228 15.30 3.99 14.67
N GLY A 229 15.22 5.01 13.87
CA GLY A 229 16.29 5.99 13.74
C GLY A 229 15.89 7.42 14.07
N TYR A 230 14.65 7.80 13.83
CA TYR A 230 14.23 9.21 13.80
C TYR A 230 12.97 9.50 14.63
N ALA A 231 12.51 8.54 15.41
CA ALA A 231 11.33 8.76 16.25
C ALA A 231 11.66 9.68 17.43
N ASN A 232 10.94 10.78 17.52
CA ASN A 232 10.95 11.67 18.67
C ASN A 232 10.01 11.19 19.79
N SER A 233 9.02 10.36 19.44
CA SER A 233 8.07 9.75 20.37
C SER A 233 7.68 8.36 19.89
N HIS A 234 7.33 7.48 20.83
CA HIS A 234 6.81 6.16 20.49
C HIS A 234 5.37 6.30 19.95
N PRO A 235 5.06 5.76 18.76
CA PRO A 235 3.69 5.73 18.26
C PRO A 235 2.91 4.58 18.90
N PHE A 236 1.61 4.76 18.99
CA PHE A 236 0.69 3.74 19.48
C PHE A 236 -0.39 3.50 18.43
N VAL A 237 -0.78 2.23 18.26
CA VAL A 237 -1.99 1.92 17.52
C VAL A 237 -3.18 2.43 18.33
N GLY A 238 -3.71 3.57 17.95
CA GLY A 238 -4.95 4.08 18.50
C GLY A 238 -6.05 3.07 18.24
N GLU A 239 -6.25 2.73 16.96
CA GLU A 239 -7.19 1.71 16.56
C GLU A 239 -6.81 1.11 15.19
N ILE A 240 -6.87 -0.21 15.08
CA ILE A 240 -6.91 -0.95 13.81
C ILE A 240 -8.28 -1.60 13.68
N ARG A 241 -8.92 -1.46 12.52
CA ARG A 241 -10.21 -2.05 12.23
C ARG A 241 -10.21 -2.70 10.86
N LEU A 242 -10.73 -3.91 10.80
CA LEU A 242 -11.02 -4.64 9.57
C LEU A 242 -12.52 -4.93 9.54
N GLY A 243 -13.16 -4.70 8.43
CA GLY A 243 -14.57 -4.99 8.25
C GLY A 243 -15.13 -4.43 6.96
N SER A 244 -16.43 -4.58 6.78
CA SER A 244 -17.16 -4.13 5.59
C SER A 244 -17.80 -2.77 5.83
N VAL A 245 -17.77 -1.91 4.81
CA VAL A 245 -18.45 -0.62 4.78
C VAL A 245 -19.29 -0.51 3.52
N GLU A 246 -20.46 0.09 3.67
CA GLU A 246 -21.36 0.35 2.55
C GLU A 246 -20.80 1.45 1.65
N VAL A 247 -21.01 1.28 0.35
CA VAL A 247 -20.63 2.24 -0.70
C VAL A 247 -21.88 2.76 -1.38
N GLU A 248 -22.03 4.07 -1.40
CA GLU A 248 -23.18 4.75 -2.01
C GLU A 248 -22.76 5.57 -3.22
N LEU A 249 -23.65 5.64 -4.20
CA LEU A 249 -23.53 6.49 -5.38
C LEU A 249 -24.81 7.31 -5.53
N ILE A 250 -24.69 8.54 -6.02
CA ILE A 250 -25.83 9.36 -6.45
C ILE A 250 -25.85 9.37 -7.98
N PRO A 251 -26.66 8.51 -8.64
CA PRO A 251 -26.86 8.58 -10.07
C PRO A 251 -27.54 9.90 -10.45
N GLU A 252 -27.11 10.52 -11.56
CA GLU A 252 -27.68 11.79 -12.02
C GLU A 252 -29.19 11.66 -12.28
N GLU A 253 -29.64 10.50 -12.75
CA GLU A 253 -31.04 10.22 -13.07
C GLU A 253 -31.94 10.14 -11.83
N LEU A 254 -31.38 9.73 -10.69
CA LEU A 254 -32.14 9.53 -9.45
C LEU A 254 -32.05 10.73 -8.51
N GLY A 255 -30.91 11.43 -8.46
CA GLY A 255 -30.69 12.59 -7.61
C GLY A 255 -30.64 12.28 -6.11
N PHE A 256 -30.61 11.02 -5.70
CA PHE A 256 -30.43 10.58 -4.31
C PHE A 256 -29.47 9.39 -4.24
N ALA A 257 -28.88 9.17 -3.04
CA ALA A 257 -27.92 8.10 -2.82
C ALA A 257 -28.58 6.72 -2.87
N ILE A 258 -27.95 5.79 -3.56
CA ILE A 258 -28.28 4.38 -3.55
C ILE A 258 -27.04 3.56 -3.13
N SER A 259 -27.26 2.49 -2.37
CA SER A 259 -26.22 1.52 -2.08
C SER A 259 -25.87 0.74 -3.35
N ILE A 260 -24.57 0.64 -3.62
CA ILE A 260 -24.04 -0.16 -4.74
C ILE A 260 -23.29 -1.41 -4.27
N GLY A 261 -23.26 -1.65 -2.95
CA GLY A 261 -22.66 -2.80 -2.31
C GLY A 261 -21.71 -2.41 -1.18
N ASP A 262 -21.03 -3.40 -0.65
CA ASP A 262 -20.08 -3.25 0.44
C ASP A 262 -18.66 -3.52 -0.04
N ILE A 263 -17.69 -2.82 0.56
CA ILE A 263 -16.26 -3.11 0.39
C ILE A 263 -15.65 -3.51 1.72
N GLU A 264 -14.78 -4.52 1.71
CA GLU A 264 -13.96 -4.86 2.87
C GLU A 264 -12.72 -3.97 2.88
N ILE A 265 -12.43 -3.35 4.02
CA ILE A 265 -11.31 -2.44 4.22
C ILE A 265 -10.62 -2.68 5.55
N THR A 266 -9.32 -2.37 5.60
CA THR A 266 -8.56 -2.20 6.83
C THR A 266 -8.23 -0.74 7.05
N GLU A 267 -8.58 -0.21 8.20
CA GLU A 267 -8.29 1.16 8.64
C GLU A 267 -7.34 1.13 9.84
N CYS A 268 -6.32 1.97 9.83
CA CYS A 268 -5.42 2.18 10.96
C CYS A 268 -5.29 3.65 11.31
N GLN A 269 -5.37 3.94 12.60
CA GLN A 269 -5.07 5.26 13.14
C GLN A 269 -3.92 5.12 14.15
N MET A 270 -2.76 5.67 13.78
CA MET A 270 -1.59 5.73 14.65
C MET A 270 -1.59 7.02 15.44
N ILE A 271 -1.31 6.95 16.72
CA ILE A 271 -1.31 8.09 17.64
C ILE A 271 0.12 8.35 18.11
N ASN A 272 0.58 9.59 17.95
CA ASN A 272 1.89 10.04 18.39
C ASN A 272 1.76 11.24 19.34
N GLN A 273 2.56 11.27 20.39
CA GLN A 273 2.72 12.46 21.21
C GLN A 273 3.32 13.60 20.38
N PHE A 274 2.80 14.79 20.58
CA PHE A 274 3.33 16.03 20.04
C PHE A 274 3.55 17.01 21.19
N ALA A 275 4.78 17.47 21.33
CA ALA A 275 5.18 18.34 22.45
C ALA A 275 4.66 19.78 22.33
N GLY A 276 3.97 20.09 21.25
CA GLY A 276 3.53 21.43 20.92
C GLY A 276 4.53 22.19 20.04
N SER A 277 4.06 23.29 19.50
CA SER A 277 4.85 24.28 18.75
C SER A 277 4.57 25.68 19.28
N LYS A 278 5.03 26.72 18.57
CA LYS A 278 4.70 28.10 18.90
C LYS A 278 3.21 28.44 18.74
N THR A 279 2.53 27.67 17.89
CA THR A 279 1.13 27.91 17.51
C THR A 279 0.17 26.85 18.03
N GLU A 280 0.68 25.66 18.35
CA GLU A 280 -0.14 24.52 18.75
C GLU A 280 0.26 24.02 20.15
N PRO A 281 -0.72 23.73 21.03
CA PRO A 281 -0.44 23.18 22.34
C PRO A 281 0.08 21.73 22.27
N PRO A 282 0.67 21.20 23.35
CA PRO A 282 0.94 19.77 23.47
C PRO A 282 -0.35 18.96 23.34
N GLN A 283 -0.33 17.96 22.47
CA GLN A 283 -1.48 17.09 22.20
C GLN A 283 -1.01 15.80 21.54
N PHE A 284 -1.93 14.89 21.28
CA PHE A 284 -1.69 13.77 20.38
C PHE A 284 -1.98 14.19 18.93
N THR A 285 -1.14 13.72 18.03
CA THR A 285 -1.35 13.81 16.58
C THR A 285 -1.57 12.43 16.01
N ARG A 286 -2.21 12.33 14.87
CA ARG A 286 -2.53 11.05 14.26
C ARG A 286 -2.00 10.92 12.84
N GLY A 287 -1.56 9.71 12.52
CA GLY A 287 -1.42 9.24 11.16
C GLY A 287 -2.59 8.37 10.77
N TYR A 288 -2.86 8.26 9.48
CA TYR A 288 -3.98 7.53 8.92
C TYR A 288 -3.55 6.57 7.81
N GLY A 289 -4.14 5.39 7.79
CA GLY A 289 -3.97 4.40 6.74
C GLY A 289 -5.27 3.68 6.45
N LEU A 290 -5.58 3.51 5.16
CA LEU A 290 -6.73 2.79 4.66
C LEU A 290 -6.33 1.95 3.45
N ALA A 291 -6.72 0.68 3.44
CA ALA A 291 -6.42 -0.25 2.36
C ALA A 291 -7.61 -1.19 2.13
N PHE A 292 -7.75 -1.70 0.92
CA PHE A 292 -8.76 -2.72 0.61
C PHE A 292 -8.42 -4.05 1.28
N GLY A 293 -9.46 -4.77 1.69
CA GLY A 293 -9.35 -6.09 2.27
C GLY A 293 -8.58 -6.15 3.59
N HIS A 294 -7.99 -7.31 3.89
CA HIS A 294 -7.20 -7.54 5.11
C HIS A 294 -5.73 -7.16 4.88
N SER A 295 -5.39 -5.91 5.15
CA SER A 295 -4.08 -5.30 4.85
C SER A 295 -3.50 -4.53 6.04
N GLU A 296 -3.41 -5.16 7.23
CA GLU A 296 -2.96 -4.49 8.47
C GLU A 296 -1.56 -3.87 8.36
N ARG A 297 -0.57 -4.64 7.84
CA ARG A 297 0.79 -4.11 7.68
C ARG A 297 0.81 -2.87 6.81
N LYS A 298 0.05 -2.88 5.72
CA LYS A 298 -0.09 -1.75 4.80
C LYS A 298 -0.71 -0.55 5.50
N ALA A 299 -1.86 -0.73 6.14
CA ALA A 299 -2.57 0.35 6.83
C ALA A 299 -1.74 0.94 7.99
N MET A 300 -1.02 0.11 8.75
CA MET A 300 -0.09 0.55 9.80
C MET A 300 1.09 1.33 9.22
N ALA A 301 1.73 0.80 8.17
CA ALA A 301 2.85 1.47 7.51
C ALA A 301 2.42 2.82 6.93
N MET A 302 1.28 2.87 6.25
CA MET A 302 0.70 4.12 5.75
C MET A 302 0.50 5.14 6.87
N SER A 303 -0.08 4.74 7.99
CA SER A 303 -0.39 5.67 9.09
C SER A 303 0.88 6.22 9.76
N LEU A 304 1.94 5.43 9.87
CA LEU A 304 3.24 5.90 10.35
C LEU A 304 3.88 6.89 9.38
N VAL A 305 3.87 6.58 8.09
CA VAL A 305 4.45 7.45 7.06
C VAL A 305 3.61 8.73 6.88
N ASP A 306 2.26 8.64 6.89
CA ASP A 306 1.40 9.82 6.85
C ASP A 306 1.73 10.79 8.00
N ARG A 307 1.90 10.28 9.23
CA ARG A 307 2.31 11.13 10.35
C ARG A 307 3.71 11.73 10.16
N ALA A 308 4.66 10.94 9.63
CA ALA A 308 6.02 11.43 9.37
C ALA A 308 6.05 12.54 8.31
N LEU A 309 5.26 12.42 7.26
CA LEU A 309 5.14 13.44 6.20
C LEU A 309 4.53 14.78 6.67
N ARG A 310 3.92 14.78 7.84
CA ARG A 310 3.36 15.99 8.46
C ARG A 310 4.37 16.74 9.35
N ALA A 311 5.61 16.26 9.46
CA ALA A 311 6.62 16.86 10.35
C ALA A 311 6.79 18.38 10.11
N ALA A 312 6.92 18.82 8.87
CA ALA A 312 7.06 20.25 8.54
C ALA A 312 5.77 21.05 8.89
N GLU A 313 4.60 20.49 8.65
CA GLU A 313 3.31 21.11 9.01
C GLU A 313 3.16 21.32 10.52
N LEU A 314 3.72 20.42 11.31
CA LEU A 314 3.72 20.45 12.77
C LEU A 314 4.89 21.27 13.35
N GLY A 315 5.76 21.84 12.51
CA GLY A 315 6.95 22.59 12.95
C GLY A 315 8.04 21.70 13.53
N GLU A 316 8.03 20.40 13.24
CA GLU A 316 9.08 19.46 13.62
C GLU A 316 10.24 19.49 12.62
N LEU A 317 11.44 19.08 13.05
CA LEU A 317 12.59 19.00 12.17
C LEU A 317 12.45 17.85 11.18
N VAL A 318 12.66 18.14 9.90
CA VAL A 318 12.74 17.13 8.84
C VAL A 318 14.17 16.58 8.78
N GLN A 319 14.38 15.36 9.22
CA GLN A 319 15.71 14.74 9.38
C GLN A 319 15.87 13.43 8.60
N SER A 320 14.76 12.88 8.09
CA SER A 320 14.78 11.57 7.42
C SER A 320 14.05 11.59 6.09
N PRO A 321 14.42 10.71 5.13
CA PRO A 321 13.70 10.56 3.88
C PRO A 321 12.20 10.27 4.05
N ALA A 322 11.82 9.56 5.10
CA ALA A 322 10.41 9.25 5.38
C ALA A 322 9.56 10.48 5.74
N GLN A 323 10.19 11.62 6.05
CA GLN A 323 9.54 12.91 6.31
C GLN A 323 9.50 13.82 5.08
N MET A 324 10.15 13.41 3.98
CA MET A 324 10.25 14.19 2.74
C MET A 324 9.17 13.72 1.76
N SER A 325 8.12 14.53 1.61
CA SER A 325 6.96 14.17 0.77
C SER A 325 7.37 13.83 -0.67
N GLU A 326 8.21 14.66 -1.29
CA GLU A 326 8.67 14.42 -2.66
C GLU A 326 9.44 13.09 -2.78
N PHE A 327 10.33 12.79 -1.82
CA PHE A 327 11.07 11.53 -1.82
C PHE A 327 10.12 10.33 -1.70
N VAL A 328 9.24 10.33 -0.69
CA VAL A 328 8.34 9.20 -0.43
C VAL A 328 7.39 8.97 -1.60
N LEU A 329 6.74 10.02 -2.10
CA LEU A 329 5.71 9.87 -3.13
C LEU A 329 6.30 9.50 -4.49
N SER A 330 7.50 9.97 -4.81
CA SER A 330 8.18 9.65 -6.08
C SER A 330 8.79 8.24 -6.11
N HIS A 331 8.97 7.58 -4.96
CA HIS A 331 9.63 6.26 -4.90
C HIS A 331 8.73 5.14 -4.38
N SER A 332 7.48 5.44 -4.04
CA SER A 332 6.58 4.46 -3.44
C SER A 332 5.87 3.54 -4.44
N ASP A 333 5.77 3.93 -5.71
CA ASP A 333 5.05 3.13 -6.71
C ASP A 333 5.92 2.01 -7.28
N SER A 334 5.49 0.75 -7.03
CA SER A 334 6.21 -0.44 -7.50
C SER A 334 6.29 -0.55 -9.03
N LEU A 335 5.27 -0.05 -9.74
CA LEU A 335 5.26 -0.14 -11.20
C LEU A 335 6.21 0.88 -11.84
N GLU A 336 6.23 2.11 -11.32
CA GLU A 336 7.18 3.13 -11.78
C GLU A 336 8.62 2.67 -11.48
N ALA A 337 8.88 2.18 -10.27
CA ALA A 337 10.19 1.66 -9.87
C ALA A 337 10.61 0.46 -10.73
N SER A 338 9.72 -0.52 -10.92
CA SER A 338 9.98 -1.70 -11.74
C SER A 338 10.21 -1.33 -13.20
N GLY A 339 9.37 -0.48 -13.78
CA GLY A 339 9.52 -0.02 -15.16
C GLY A 339 10.83 0.71 -15.39
N PHE A 340 11.22 1.59 -14.44
CA PHE A 340 12.47 2.33 -14.54
C PHE A 340 13.70 1.42 -14.40
N VAL A 341 13.71 0.48 -13.46
CA VAL A 341 14.84 -0.44 -13.28
C VAL A 341 14.92 -1.46 -14.44
N GLN A 342 13.78 -2.01 -14.84
CA GLN A 342 13.77 -3.04 -15.88
C GLN A 342 14.11 -2.52 -17.28
N HIS A 343 13.89 -1.23 -17.58
CA HIS A 343 14.29 -0.70 -18.88
C HIS A 343 15.82 -0.76 -19.08
N LEU A 344 16.61 -0.80 -18.00
CA LEU A 344 18.07 -0.89 -18.08
C LEU A 344 18.57 -2.18 -18.75
N LYS A 345 17.76 -3.24 -18.77
CA LYS A 345 18.08 -4.48 -19.51
C LYS A 345 17.83 -4.38 -21.02
N LEU A 346 17.14 -3.34 -21.46
CA LEU A 346 16.90 -3.10 -22.87
C LEU A 346 18.19 -2.61 -23.55
N PRO A 347 18.32 -2.77 -24.88
CA PRO A 347 19.53 -2.37 -25.59
C PRO A 347 19.83 -0.88 -25.50
N HIS A 348 20.98 -0.52 -24.93
CA HIS A 348 21.53 0.82 -24.82
C HIS A 348 22.89 0.91 -25.54
N TYR A 349 23.01 0.30 -26.72
CA TYR A 349 24.30 0.15 -27.41
C TYR A 349 24.95 1.50 -27.77
N VAL A 350 24.15 2.46 -28.20
CA VAL A 350 24.65 3.79 -28.63
C VAL A 350 25.14 4.54 -27.40
N ASP A 351 24.36 4.59 -26.36
CA ASP A 351 24.68 5.29 -25.11
C ASP A 351 25.94 4.68 -24.47
N PHE A 352 25.99 3.33 -24.41
CA PHE A 352 27.16 2.64 -23.86
C PHE A 352 28.45 2.88 -24.66
N GLN A 353 28.40 2.91 -26.00
CA GLN A 353 29.57 3.24 -26.81
C GLN A 353 30.06 4.66 -26.53
N SER A 354 29.16 5.61 -26.37
CA SER A 354 29.49 6.98 -26.01
C SER A 354 30.22 7.07 -24.68
N GLU A 355 29.68 6.41 -23.65
CA GLU A 355 30.30 6.32 -22.32
C GLU A 355 31.67 5.62 -22.36
N LEU A 356 31.78 4.54 -23.12
CA LEU A 356 33.04 3.80 -23.30
C LEU A 356 34.14 4.70 -23.89
N GLU A 357 33.81 5.49 -24.91
CA GLU A 357 34.75 6.46 -25.48
C GLU A 357 35.11 7.56 -24.48
N LEU A 358 34.16 8.07 -23.72
CA LEU A 358 34.39 9.06 -22.68
C LEU A 358 35.35 8.54 -21.62
N VAL A 359 35.11 7.32 -21.11
CA VAL A 359 36.00 6.70 -20.11
C VAL A 359 37.43 6.48 -20.67
N ARG A 360 37.57 6.07 -21.93
CA ARG A 360 38.87 5.96 -22.60
C ARG A 360 39.60 7.31 -22.65
N LYS A 361 38.92 8.37 -23.02
CA LYS A 361 39.46 9.75 -23.04
C LYS A 361 39.88 10.20 -21.64
N MET A 362 39.04 9.98 -20.63
CA MET A 362 39.36 10.33 -19.24
C MET A 362 40.61 9.58 -18.72
N ARG A 363 40.82 8.32 -19.10
CA ARG A 363 41.99 7.54 -18.72
C ARG A 363 43.28 8.01 -19.39
N THR A 364 43.20 8.58 -20.56
CA THR A 364 44.35 9.11 -21.30
C THR A 364 44.66 10.59 -20.96
N ALA A 365 43.71 11.29 -20.37
CA ALA A 365 43.91 12.63 -19.87
C ALA A 365 44.77 12.61 -18.58
N PRO A 366 45.73 13.54 -18.41
CA PRO A 366 46.44 13.64 -17.15
C PRO A 366 45.45 13.94 -16.01
N PRO A 367 45.69 13.42 -14.79
CA PRO A 367 44.79 13.62 -13.67
C PRO A 367 44.54 15.11 -13.47
N GLN A 368 43.30 15.55 -13.64
CA GLN A 368 42.87 16.90 -13.28
C GLN A 368 42.86 16.98 -11.75
N GLY A 369 43.81 17.75 -11.22
CA GLY A 369 43.76 18.13 -9.81
C GLY A 369 44.94 17.76 -8.97
N GLN A 370 46.07 18.34 -9.26
CA GLN A 370 46.94 18.93 -8.27
C GLN A 370 47.41 20.28 -8.82
N ALA A 371 46.53 21.27 -8.74
CA ALA A 371 47.03 22.62 -8.62
C ALA A 371 47.73 22.67 -7.27
N LEU A 372 49.03 22.40 -7.32
CA LEU A 372 49.95 22.66 -6.24
C LEU A 372 49.77 24.13 -5.83
N THR A 373 49.27 24.31 -4.63
CA THR A 373 49.58 25.52 -3.88
C THR A 373 51.06 25.47 -3.58
N ASP A 374 51.86 25.85 -4.55
CA ASP A 374 53.24 26.22 -4.34
C ASP A 374 53.22 27.72 -3.92
N ASN A 375 52.90 27.92 -2.66
CA ASN A 375 53.28 29.14 -1.95
C ASN A 375 54.69 28.92 -1.47
N SER A 376 55.65 29.20 -2.34
CA SER A 376 57.00 29.54 -1.91
C SER A 376 56.89 30.82 -1.06
N GLU A 377 57.01 30.61 0.23
CA GLU A 377 57.49 31.63 1.16
C GLU A 377 58.91 31.98 0.69
N ASP A 378 59.06 33.08 0.05
CA ASP A 378 60.36 33.75 -0.04
C ASP A 378 60.34 34.99 0.87
N GLU A 379 61.06 34.79 1.94
CA GLU A 379 61.72 35.80 2.75
C GLU A 379 62.06 37.11 1.98
N HIS A 380 61.82 38.22 2.65
CA HIS A 380 62.92 39.20 2.86
C HIS A 380 62.53 40.30 3.86
N ALA A 381 63.40 40.36 4.88
CA ALA A 381 63.82 41.51 5.73
C ALA A 381 62.78 42.06 6.74
#